data_a55a57cedd4b8e3dddea9cea88ed9dda
#
_entry.id   a55a57cedd4b8e3dddea9cea88ed9dda
#
_cell.length_a   1.000
_cell.length_b   1.000
_cell.length_c   1.000
_cell.angle_alpha   90.00
_cell.angle_beta   90.00
_cell.angle_gamma   90.00
#
_symmetry.space_group_name_H-M   'P 1'
#
loop_
_entity.id
_entity.type
_entity.pdbx_description
1 polymer ?
#
loop_
_entity_poly.entity_id
_entity_poly.type
_entity_poly.pdbx_seq_one_letter_code
_entity_poly.pdbx_strand_id
1 'polypeptide(L)'
;MSRKEKYSFTSKRGDKLSATLDLPAADTRGYAVFAHCFTCSRNIVTTARIAAALARHGIAVLRFDFTGLGDSEGDFADTNLSTNIDDVLSAIEFLREHFDAPALLIGHSLGASAVIAAASRIPDVRAVVTLSAPDDPGHLLQLLKHHLAEIELQGQAAVEIGGQQFTITRQFIDDINKHAGRQQMAQLNKPVLILHAIDDELTSIDHAHRLFEQAKEPKSLVSLHGANHLFSHQDNADIIASIIANWSYPYLVR
;
A
#
# COMPACT_ATOMS: atom_id res chain seq x y z
N MET A 1 -5.98 13.45 -21.44
CA MET A 1 -6.22 13.43 -19.98
C MET A 1 -6.45 11.98 -19.57
N SER A 2 -5.95 11.53 -18.41
CA SER A 2 -6.26 10.20 -17.89
C SER A 2 -7.76 10.07 -17.59
N ARG A 3 -8.32 8.86 -17.81
CA ARG A 3 -9.72 8.54 -17.53
C ARG A 3 -9.80 7.84 -16.17
N LYS A 4 -10.82 8.16 -15.37
CA LYS A 4 -11.07 7.50 -14.08
C LYS A 4 -12.38 6.73 -14.17
N GLU A 5 -12.33 5.47 -13.81
CA GLU A 5 -13.51 4.61 -13.75
C GLU A 5 -13.68 4.04 -12.35
N LYS A 6 -14.92 4.05 -11.87
CA LYS A 6 -15.27 3.47 -10.56
C LYS A 6 -15.67 2.02 -10.73
N TYR A 7 -15.14 1.20 -9.85
CA TYR A 7 -15.43 -0.23 -9.79
C TYR A 7 -15.72 -0.65 -8.36
N SER A 8 -16.21 -1.85 -8.23
CA SER A 8 -16.25 -2.58 -6.97
C SER A 8 -15.98 -4.05 -7.24
N PHE A 9 -15.35 -4.73 -6.31
CA PHE A 9 -15.09 -6.16 -6.36
C PHE A 9 -15.28 -6.78 -4.98
N THR A 10 -15.44 -8.08 -4.91
CA THR A 10 -15.69 -8.78 -3.65
C THR A 10 -14.37 -9.23 -3.04
N SER A 11 -14.18 -8.93 -1.75
CA SER A 11 -13.06 -9.45 -0.98
C SER A 11 -13.21 -10.96 -0.74
N LYS A 12 -12.13 -11.63 -0.33
CA LYS A 12 -12.21 -13.06 0.06
C LYS A 12 -13.17 -13.32 1.21
N ARG A 13 -13.49 -12.31 2.01
CA ARG A 13 -14.44 -12.39 3.13
C ARG A 13 -15.89 -12.14 2.71
N GLY A 14 -16.13 -11.74 1.47
CA GLY A 14 -17.45 -11.45 0.93
C GLY A 14 -17.85 -9.98 0.97
N ASP A 15 -17.03 -9.10 1.56
CA ASP A 15 -17.28 -7.65 1.59
C ASP A 15 -17.06 -7.03 0.23
N LYS A 16 -17.88 -6.05 -0.15
CA LYS A 16 -17.73 -5.31 -1.38
C LYS A 16 -16.72 -4.17 -1.20
N LEU A 17 -15.60 -4.26 -1.91
CA LEU A 17 -14.55 -3.25 -1.89
C LEU A 17 -14.74 -2.23 -3.02
N SER A 18 -14.59 -0.97 -2.68
CA SER A 18 -14.73 0.16 -3.60
C SER A 18 -13.39 0.53 -4.21
N ALA A 19 -13.35 0.71 -5.53
CA ALA A 19 -12.13 0.97 -6.26
C ALA A 19 -12.28 2.07 -7.32
N THR A 20 -11.15 2.63 -7.71
CA THR A 20 -11.02 3.54 -8.85
C THR A 20 -9.86 3.07 -9.71
N LEU A 21 -10.11 2.87 -10.99
CA LEU A 21 -9.08 2.59 -11.99
C LEU A 21 -8.74 3.89 -12.73
N ASP A 22 -7.51 4.37 -12.54
CA ASP A 22 -6.95 5.49 -13.28
C ASP A 22 -6.30 4.93 -14.55
N LEU A 23 -6.89 5.23 -15.71
CA LEU A 23 -6.50 4.69 -17.03
C LEU A 23 -5.69 5.70 -17.84
N PRO A 24 -4.67 5.27 -18.59
CA PRO A 24 -4.01 6.09 -19.60
C PRO A 24 -4.98 6.61 -20.66
N ALA A 25 -4.64 7.74 -21.28
CA ALA A 25 -5.38 8.25 -22.44
C ALA A 25 -5.00 7.55 -23.76
N ALA A 26 -3.84 6.94 -23.78
CA ALA A 26 -3.29 6.12 -24.86
C ALA A 26 -3.20 4.65 -24.40
N ASP A 27 -2.46 3.82 -25.15
CA ASP A 27 -2.27 2.42 -24.83
C ASP A 27 -1.72 2.18 -23.42
N THR A 28 -2.29 1.20 -22.74
CA THR A 28 -1.84 0.78 -21.42
C THR A 28 -0.59 -0.11 -21.56
N ARG A 29 0.51 0.29 -20.93
CA ARG A 29 1.79 -0.45 -20.90
C ARG A 29 1.80 -1.56 -19.85
N GLY A 30 0.97 -1.43 -18.83
CA GLY A 30 0.82 -2.39 -17.75
C GLY A 30 -0.10 -1.87 -16.66
N TYR A 31 -0.48 -2.79 -15.76
CA TYR A 31 -1.39 -2.52 -14.66
C TYR A 31 -0.65 -2.55 -13.33
N ALA A 32 -1.09 -1.71 -12.41
CA ALA A 32 -0.63 -1.66 -11.03
C ALA A 32 -1.81 -1.67 -10.05
N VAL A 33 -1.59 -2.27 -8.87
CA VAL A 33 -2.47 -2.10 -7.70
C VAL A 33 -1.79 -1.15 -6.73
N PHE A 34 -2.53 -0.19 -6.19
CA PHE A 34 -2.07 0.75 -5.18
C PHE A 34 -2.81 0.54 -3.86
N ALA A 35 -2.09 0.10 -2.83
CA ALA A 35 -2.55 -0.09 -1.46
C ALA A 35 -2.19 1.13 -0.59
N HIS A 36 -3.19 1.80 -0.05
CA HIS A 36 -3.02 3.02 0.76
C HIS A 36 -2.54 2.75 2.19
N CYS A 37 -2.24 3.82 2.94
CA CYS A 37 -1.76 3.76 4.32
C CYS A 37 -2.85 3.35 5.32
N PHE A 38 -2.42 3.07 6.57
CA PHE A 38 -3.30 2.73 7.69
C PHE A 38 -4.35 3.83 7.93
N THR A 39 -5.62 3.45 8.09
CA THR A 39 -6.77 4.37 8.29
C THR A 39 -6.99 5.41 7.18
N CYS A 40 -6.35 5.24 6.04
CA CYS A 40 -6.49 6.10 4.87
C CYS A 40 -7.65 5.67 3.95
N SER A 41 -7.74 6.26 2.77
CA SER A 41 -8.63 5.82 1.69
C SER A 41 -7.96 5.97 0.33
N ARG A 42 -8.53 5.32 -0.70
CA ARG A 42 -8.10 5.46 -2.10
C ARG A 42 -8.16 6.90 -2.63
N ASN A 43 -8.95 7.76 -1.97
CA ASN A 43 -9.19 9.14 -2.37
C ASN A 43 -8.28 10.15 -1.66
N ILE A 44 -7.34 9.72 -0.83
CA ILE A 44 -6.31 10.61 -0.32
C ILE A 44 -5.65 11.31 -1.50
N VAL A 45 -5.50 12.64 -1.38
CA VAL A 45 -5.05 13.52 -2.47
C VAL A 45 -3.76 13.02 -3.10
N THR A 46 -2.80 12.59 -2.29
CA THR A 46 -1.51 12.08 -2.79
C THR A 46 -1.67 10.80 -3.59
N THR A 47 -2.38 9.79 -3.05
CA THR A 47 -2.63 8.52 -3.76
C THR A 47 -3.32 8.76 -5.10
N ALA A 48 -4.35 9.62 -5.11
CA ALA A 48 -5.08 9.96 -6.33
C ALA A 48 -4.22 10.73 -7.36
N ARG A 49 -3.31 11.60 -6.89
CA ARG A 49 -2.38 12.34 -7.77
C ARG A 49 -1.31 11.43 -8.35
N ILE A 50 -0.70 10.56 -7.52
CA ILE A 50 0.30 9.59 -7.99
C ILE A 50 -0.32 8.66 -9.04
N ALA A 51 -1.51 8.09 -8.78
CA ALA A 51 -2.20 7.22 -9.72
C ALA A 51 -2.51 7.93 -11.05
N ALA A 52 -3.03 9.15 -10.99
CA ALA A 52 -3.30 9.95 -12.19
C ALA A 52 -2.01 10.31 -12.95
N ALA A 53 -0.90 10.53 -12.25
CA ALA A 53 0.40 10.79 -12.85
C ALA A 53 0.97 9.53 -13.52
N LEU A 54 0.89 8.37 -12.87
CA LEU A 54 1.28 7.08 -13.45
C LEU A 54 0.46 6.75 -14.70
N ALA A 55 -0.84 7.07 -14.70
CA ALA A 55 -1.67 6.91 -15.89
C ALA A 55 -1.17 7.78 -17.07
N ARG A 56 -0.64 8.98 -16.82
CA ARG A 56 0.01 9.79 -17.87
C ARG A 56 1.28 9.13 -18.44
N HIS A 57 1.95 8.27 -17.65
CA HIS A 57 3.09 7.47 -18.08
C HIS A 57 2.72 6.12 -18.70
N GLY A 58 1.42 5.86 -18.92
CA GLY A 58 0.95 4.62 -19.56
C GLY A 58 0.70 3.47 -18.59
N ILE A 59 0.71 3.70 -17.27
CA ILE A 59 0.46 2.67 -16.26
C ILE A 59 -0.96 2.83 -15.72
N ALA A 60 -1.83 1.85 -15.98
CA ALA A 60 -3.16 1.81 -15.39
C ALA A 60 -3.05 1.44 -13.89
N VAL A 61 -3.69 2.23 -13.01
CA VAL A 61 -3.56 2.06 -11.56
C VAL A 61 -4.93 1.82 -10.92
N LEU A 62 -5.12 0.62 -10.37
CA LEU A 62 -6.25 0.31 -9.51
C LEU A 62 -5.90 0.69 -8.07
N ARG A 63 -6.56 1.71 -7.54
CA ARG A 63 -6.54 2.06 -6.13
C ARG A 63 -7.89 1.70 -5.52
N PHE A 64 -7.90 1.10 -4.36
CA PHE A 64 -9.10 0.62 -3.68
C PHE A 64 -9.08 1.01 -2.21
N ASP A 65 -10.23 1.00 -1.56
CA ASP A 65 -10.35 1.12 -0.12
C ASP A 65 -10.30 -0.26 0.51
N PHE A 66 -9.46 -0.45 1.53
CA PHE A 66 -9.48 -1.67 2.34
C PHE A 66 -10.82 -1.87 3.02
N THR A 67 -11.14 -3.12 3.37
CA THR A 67 -12.34 -3.47 4.15
C THR A 67 -12.52 -2.55 5.35
N GLY A 68 -13.73 -2.02 5.53
CA GLY A 68 -14.08 -1.12 6.63
C GLY A 68 -13.55 0.30 6.52
N LEU A 69 -12.95 0.68 5.37
CA LEU A 69 -12.43 2.03 5.13
C LEU A 69 -13.05 2.66 3.88
N GLY A 70 -13.09 3.99 3.84
CA GLY A 70 -13.59 4.77 2.71
C GLY A 70 -15.03 4.41 2.34
N ASP A 71 -15.23 3.96 1.09
CA ASP A 71 -16.54 3.53 0.56
C ASP A 71 -16.66 1.99 0.49
N SER A 72 -15.71 1.23 1.05
CA SER A 72 -15.76 -0.22 1.14
C SER A 72 -16.65 -0.68 2.28
N GLU A 73 -17.29 -1.84 2.09
CA GLU A 73 -18.08 -2.51 3.13
C GLU A 73 -17.20 -3.14 4.21
N GLY A 74 -17.84 -3.69 5.23
CA GLY A 74 -17.21 -4.32 6.39
C GLY A 74 -17.00 -3.36 7.55
N ASP A 75 -16.55 -3.90 8.68
CA ASP A 75 -16.20 -3.11 9.87
C ASP A 75 -14.67 -3.10 10.03
N PHE A 76 -14.11 -1.89 10.21
CA PHE A 76 -12.67 -1.74 10.44
C PHE A 76 -12.20 -2.50 11.69
N ALA A 77 -13.05 -2.60 12.72
CA ALA A 77 -12.76 -3.34 13.95
C ALA A 77 -12.47 -4.83 13.71
N ASP A 78 -13.03 -5.40 12.63
CA ASP A 78 -12.85 -6.80 12.23
C ASP A 78 -11.65 -7.00 11.27
N THR A 79 -10.90 -5.93 10.97
CA THR A 79 -9.77 -5.98 10.04
C THR A 79 -8.42 -6.09 10.76
N ASN A 80 -7.41 -6.49 10.02
CA ASN A 80 -6.02 -6.61 10.47
C ASN A 80 -5.07 -6.67 9.25
N LEU A 81 -3.78 -6.86 9.43
CA LEU A 81 -2.84 -6.95 8.31
C LEU A 81 -3.11 -8.15 7.41
N SER A 82 -3.52 -9.29 7.97
CA SER A 82 -3.88 -10.48 7.18
C SER A 82 -5.09 -10.22 6.27
N THR A 83 -6.11 -9.51 6.75
CA THR A 83 -7.25 -9.11 5.90
C THR A 83 -6.83 -8.10 4.84
N ASN A 84 -5.95 -7.16 5.15
CA ASN A 84 -5.42 -6.22 4.16
C ASN A 84 -4.62 -6.93 3.05
N ILE A 85 -3.86 -7.98 3.39
CA ILE A 85 -3.19 -8.83 2.40
C ILE A 85 -4.22 -9.52 1.49
N ASP A 86 -5.30 -10.05 2.07
CA ASP A 86 -6.38 -10.70 1.30
C ASP A 86 -7.12 -9.70 0.39
N ASP A 87 -7.33 -8.47 0.84
CA ASP A 87 -7.91 -7.41 0.02
C ASP A 87 -7.00 -7.04 -1.18
N VAL A 88 -5.67 -6.96 -0.97
CA VAL A 88 -4.70 -6.79 -2.08
C VAL A 88 -4.79 -7.95 -3.07
N LEU A 89 -4.88 -9.20 -2.59
CA LEU A 89 -5.02 -10.38 -3.45
C LEU A 89 -6.33 -10.34 -4.25
N SER A 90 -7.43 -9.88 -3.64
CA SER A 90 -8.72 -9.70 -4.33
C SER A 90 -8.66 -8.61 -5.40
N ALA A 91 -7.93 -7.51 -5.15
CA ALA A 91 -7.71 -6.46 -6.14
C ALA A 91 -6.88 -6.95 -7.34
N ILE A 92 -5.88 -7.80 -7.10
CA ILE A 92 -5.08 -8.44 -8.15
C ILE A 92 -5.98 -9.35 -9.01
N GLU A 93 -6.81 -10.18 -8.38
CA GLU A 93 -7.71 -11.08 -9.08
C GLU A 93 -8.74 -10.32 -9.92
N PHE A 94 -9.32 -9.25 -9.37
CA PHE A 94 -10.22 -8.38 -10.11
C PHE A 94 -9.57 -7.83 -11.41
N LEU A 95 -8.32 -7.34 -11.33
CA LEU A 95 -7.61 -6.88 -12.53
C LEU A 95 -7.36 -8.01 -13.52
N ARG A 96 -6.96 -9.21 -13.03
CA ARG A 96 -6.71 -10.38 -13.88
C ARG A 96 -7.96 -10.83 -14.64
N GLU A 97 -9.12 -10.79 -14.01
CA GLU A 97 -10.37 -11.24 -14.59
C GLU A 97 -10.99 -10.24 -15.59
N HIS A 98 -10.82 -8.94 -15.35
CA HIS A 98 -11.53 -7.90 -16.09
C HIS A 98 -10.65 -7.10 -17.05
N PHE A 99 -9.32 -7.17 -16.86
CA PHE A 99 -8.32 -6.41 -17.61
C PHE A 99 -7.10 -7.30 -17.89
N ASP A 100 -5.94 -6.91 -17.31
CA ASP A 100 -4.71 -7.68 -17.31
C ASP A 100 -4.15 -7.83 -15.90
N ALA A 101 -3.43 -8.94 -15.67
CA ALA A 101 -2.76 -9.16 -14.39
C ALA A 101 -1.79 -8.00 -14.08
N PRO A 102 -1.82 -7.44 -12.86
CA PRO A 102 -0.93 -6.34 -12.50
C PRO A 102 0.52 -6.81 -12.44
N ALA A 103 1.38 -6.09 -13.14
CA ALA A 103 2.82 -6.32 -13.10
C ALA A 103 3.48 -5.64 -11.88
N LEU A 104 2.84 -4.62 -11.34
CA LEU A 104 3.39 -3.76 -10.29
C LEU A 104 2.43 -3.67 -9.10
N LEU A 105 2.96 -3.83 -7.89
CA LEU A 105 2.27 -3.47 -6.66
C LEU A 105 2.94 -2.25 -6.04
N ILE A 106 2.13 -1.29 -5.63
CA ILE A 106 2.57 -0.06 -4.96
C ILE A 106 1.90 -0.03 -3.59
N GLY A 107 2.67 0.11 -2.53
CA GLY A 107 2.14 0.19 -1.17
C GLY A 107 2.68 1.39 -0.41
N HIS A 108 1.81 2.09 0.30
CA HIS A 108 2.17 3.22 1.14
C HIS A 108 2.04 2.84 2.63
N SER A 109 3.10 3.09 3.41
CA SER A 109 3.10 2.83 4.86
C SER A 109 2.69 1.38 5.17
N LEU A 110 1.67 1.11 5.99
CA LEU A 110 1.17 -0.24 6.26
C LEU A 110 0.70 -0.97 4.99
N GLY A 111 0.18 -0.25 4.00
CA GLY A 111 -0.16 -0.82 2.69
C GLY A 111 1.06 -1.43 1.99
N ALA A 112 2.28 -0.92 2.26
CA ALA A 112 3.51 -1.52 1.76
C ALA A 112 3.77 -2.90 2.38
N SER A 113 3.53 -3.07 3.68
CA SER A 113 3.62 -4.39 4.33
C SER A 113 2.65 -5.40 3.69
N ALA A 114 1.43 -4.96 3.37
CA ALA A 114 0.43 -5.80 2.72
C ALA A 114 0.87 -6.20 1.30
N VAL A 115 1.37 -5.26 0.47
CA VAL A 115 1.79 -5.58 -0.90
C VAL A 115 3.06 -6.43 -0.95
N ILE A 116 4.02 -6.25 -0.03
CA ILE A 116 5.21 -7.11 0.08
C ILE A 116 4.80 -8.57 0.35
N ALA A 117 3.89 -8.76 1.33
CA ALA A 117 3.39 -10.08 1.68
C ALA A 117 2.55 -10.71 0.55
N ALA A 118 1.72 -9.94 -0.15
CA ALA A 118 0.92 -10.41 -1.27
C ALA A 118 1.80 -10.77 -2.48
N ALA A 119 2.78 -9.91 -2.82
CA ALA A 119 3.62 -10.07 -4.01
C ALA A 119 4.40 -11.38 -4.04
N SER A 120 4.83 -11.88 -2.87
CA SER A 120 5.56 -13.15 -2.77
C SER A 120 4.73 -14.36 -3.23
N ARG A 121 3.38 -14.23 -3.25
CA ARG A 121 2.43 -15.31 -3.57
C ARG A 121 1.96 -15.27 -5.03
N ILE A 122 2.21 -14.18 -5.78
CA ILE A 122 1.63 -13.94 -7.11
C ILE A 122 2.72 -13.88 -8.17
N PRO A 123 2.81 -14.87 -9.07
CA PRO A 123 3.83 -14.88 -10.12
C PRO A 123 3.74 -13.71 -11.11
N ASP A 124 2.51 -13.26 -11.44
CA ASP A 124 2.29 -12.17 -12.41
C ASP A 124 2.85 -10.82 -11.94
N VAL A 125 2.91 -10.59 -10.63
CA VAL A 125 3.55 -9.41 -10.05
C VAL A 125 5.06 -9.50 -10.29
N ARG A 126 5.60 -8.57 -11.06
CA ARG A 126 7.00 -8.55 -11.49
C ARG A 126 7.87 -7.58 -10.71
N ALA A 127 7.29 -6.59 -10.06
CA ALA A 127 8.02 -5.64 -9.22
C ALA A 127 7.12 -5.07 -8.11
N VAL A 128 7.76 -4.56 -7.06
CA VAL A 128 7.09 -3.92 -5.91
C VAL A 128 7.69 -2.53 -5.69
N VAL A 129 6.83 -1.57 -5.37
CA VAL A 129 7.22 -0.23 -4.93
C VAL A 129 6.68 0.02 -3.54
N THR A 130 7.52 0.51 -2.66
CA THR A 130 7.11 0.94 -1.31
C THR A 130 7.30 2.44 -1.15
N LEU A 131 6.33 3.09 -0.51
CA LEU A 131 6.33 4.52 -0.21
C LEU A 131 6.29 4.68 1.32
N SER A 132 7.32 5.26 1.93
CA SER A 132 7.43 5.49 3.39
C SER A 132 7.00 4.27 4.21
N ALA A 133 7.54 3.10 3.85
CA ALA A 133 7.18 1.83 4.46
C ALA A 133 7.96 1.56 5.75
N PRO A 134 7.33 0.99 6.80
CA PRO A 134 8.07 0.41 7.91
C PRO A 134 8.78 -0.87 7.44
N ASP A 135 9.95 -1.16 7.98
CA ASP A 135 10.68 -2.42 7.76
C ASP A 135 10.02 -3.61 8.49
N ASP A 136 9.25 -3.30 9.51
CA ASP A 136 8.48 -4.26 10.31
C ASP A 136 7.08 -3.68 10.60
N PRO A 137 5.99 -4.41 10.32
CA PRO A 137 4.64 -3.94 10.60
C PRO A 137 4.38 -3.72 12.10
N GLY A 138 5.16 -4.35 12.99
CA GLY A 138 5.12 -4.10 14.44
C GLY A 138 5.42 -2.65 14.83
N HIS A 139 6.07 -1.87 13.95
CA HIS A 139 6.25 -0.43 14.16
C HIS A 139 4.92 0.31 14.39
N LEU A 140 3.82 -0.16 13.79
CA LEU A 140 2.50 0.42 13.98
C LEU A 140 2.05 0.42 15.45
N LEU A 141 2.50 -0.55 16.24
CA LEU A 141 2.19 -0.62 17.68
C LEU A 141 2.74 0.57 18.48
N GLN A 142 3.76 1.25 17.95
CA GLN A 142 4.27 2.49 18.55
C GLN A 142 3.22 3.61 18.52
N LEU A 143 2.42 3.69 17.45
CA LEU A 143 1.32 4.65 17.33
C LEU A 143 0.20 4.33 18.31
N LEU A 144 0.03 3.06 18.65
CA LEU A 144 -1.02 2.55 19.54
C LEU A 144 -0.57 2.41 21.00
N LYS A 145 0.68 2.77 21.34
CA LYS A 145 1.30 2.47 22.64
C LYS A 145 0.49 2.91 23.87
N HIS A 146 -0.24 4.02 23.77
CA HIS A 146 -1.05 4.56 24.87
C HIS A 146 -2.38 3.80 25.06
N HIS A 147 -2.80 3.00 24.08
CA HIS A 147 -4.04 2.23 24.09
C HIS A 147 -3.81 0.73 24.28
N LEU A 148 -2.57 0.24 24.21
CA LEU A 148 -2.27 -1.19 24.26
C LEU A 148 -2.78 -1.85 25.56
N ALA A 149 -2.59 -1.21 26.72
CA ALA A 149 -3.05 -1.73 28.01
C ALA A 149 -4.60 -1.81 28.07
N GLU A 150 -5.29 -0.83 27.54
CA GLU A 150 -6.75 -0.85 27.43
C GLU A 150 -7.23 -1.95 26.49
N ILE A 151 -6.62 -2.07 25.31
CA ILE A 151 -6.94 -3.12 24.33
C ILE A 151 -6.72 -4.51 24.94
N GLU A 152 -5.65 -4.69 25.70
CA GLU A 152 -5.36 -5.96 26.38
C GLU A 152 -6.40 -6.29 27.44
N LEU A 153 -6.83 -5.32 28.23
CA LEU A 153 -7.77 -5.50 29.33
C LEU A 153 -9.22 -5.63 28.84
N GLN A 154 -9.63 -4.79 27.90
CA GLN A 154 -11.04 -4.66 27.46
C GLN A 154 -11.31 -5.38 26.12
N GLY A 155 -10.26 -5.86 25.43
CA GLY A 155 -10.37 -6.48 24.11
C GLY A 155 -10.36 -5.48 22.96
N GLN A 156 -10.58 -4.18 23.22
CA GLN A 156 -10.59 -3.10 22.23
C GLN A 156 -10.40 -1.72 22.87
N ALA A 157 -10.02 -0.73 22.07
CA ALA A 157 -10.04 0.69 22.43
C ALA A 157 -10.44 1.56 21.23
N ALA A 158 -11.04 2.72 21.52
CA ALA A 158 -11.27 3.75 20.53
C ALA A 158 -10.02 4.63 20.42
N VAL A 159 -9.44 4.70 19.22
CA VAL A 159 -8.21 5.42 18.95
C VAL A 159 -8.47 6.51 17.92
N GLU A 160 -8.04 7.74 18.22
CA GLU A 160 -8.12 8.83 17.25
C GLU A 160 -6.88 8.83 16.36
N ILE A 161 -7.09 8.73 15.04
CA ILE A 161 -6.05 8.76 14.02
C ILE A 161 -6.48 9.71 12.90
N GLY A 162 -5.67 10.75 12.65
CA GLY A 162 -5.98 11.72 11.61
C GLY A 162 -7.31 12.46 11.79
N GLY A 163 -7.77 12.67 13.03
CA GLY A 163 -9.03 13.34 13.35
C GLY A 163 -10.28 12.46 13.22
N GLN A 164 -10.11 11.15 13.04
CA GLN A 164 -11.19 10.18 12.99
C GLN A 164 -11.03 9.12 14.09
N GLN A 165 -12.15 8.62 14.60
CA GLN A 165 -12.16 7.56 15.62
C GLN A 165 -12.20 6.19 14.96
N PHE A 166 -11.30 5.31 15.39
CA PHE A 166 -11.24 3.90 14.95
C PHE A 166 -11.27 2.97 16.16
N THR A 167 -12.02 1.89 16.08
CA THR A 167 -11.96 0.83 17.07
C THR A 167 -10.85 -0.14 16.71
N ILE A 168 -9.83 -0.20 17.56
CA ILE A 168 -8.72 -1.17 17.45
C ILE A 168 -8.99 -2.31 18.43
N THR A 169 -9.00 -3.52 17.92
CA THR A 169 -9.29 -4.72 18.72
C THR A 169 -8.02 -5.50 19.03
N ARG A 170 -8.09 -6.40 20.03
CA ARG A 170 -6.97 -7.29 20.38
C ARG A 170 -6.54 -8.14 19.19
N GLN A 171 -7.48 -8.64 18.36
CA GLN A 171 -7.15 -9.46 17.19
C GLN A 171 -6.26 -8.72 16.18
N PHE A 172 -6.41 -7.38 16.07
CA PHE A 172 -5.52 -6.55 15.25
C PHE A 172 -4.08 -6.59 15.79
N ILE A 173 -3.90 -6.40 17.11
CA ILE A 173 -2.58 -6.44 17.78
C ILE A 173 -1.95 -7.81 17.63
N ASP A 174 -2.72 -8.87 17.87
CA ASP A 174 -2.25 -10.26 17.76
C ASP A 174 -1.79 -10.58 16.33
N ASP A 175 -2.52 -10.09 15.33
CA ASP A 175 -2.17 -10.30 13.93
C ASP A 175 -0.92 -9.52 13.50
N ILE A 176 -0.79 -8.26 13.91
CA ILE A 176 0.44 -7.48 13.70
C ILE A 176 1.65 -8.21 14.32
N ASN A 177 1.53 -8.71 15.55
CA ASN A 177 2.59 -9.48 16.20
C ASN A 177 2.95 -10.79 15.47
N LYS A 178 2.00 -11.44 14.81
CA LYS A 178 2.29 -12.62 13.97
C LYS A 178 3.10 -12.27 12.74
N HIS A 179 2.97 -11.05 12.23
CA HIS A 179 3.70 -10.58 11.05
C HIS A 179 5.04 -9.91 11.41
N ALA A 180 5.17 -9.40 12.62
CA ALA A 180 6.39 -8.75 13.11
C ALA A 180 7.60 -9.71 13.08
N GLY A 181 8.79 -9.17 12.80
CA GLY A 181 10.04 -9.92 12.76
C GLY A 181 10.18 -10.95 11.63
N ARG A 182 9.21 -11.09 10.73
CA ARG A 182 9.25 -12.12 9.67
C ARG A 182 10.17 -11.80 8.49
N GLN A 183 10.78 -10.62 8.46
CA GLN A 183 11.67 -10.18 7.37
C GLN A 183 11.06 -10.46 5.98
N GLN A 184 9.82 -10.06 5.78
CA GLN A 184 9.06 -10.37 4.56
C GLN A 184 9.77 -9.83 3.30
N MET A 185 10.51 -8.72 3.41
CA MET A 185 11.31 -8.16 2.33
C MET A 185 12.40 -9.12 1.87
N ALA A 186 13.07 -9.82 2.78
CA ALA A 186 14.11 -10.81 2.42
C ALA A 186 13.54 -12.02 1.66
N GLN A 187 12.25 -12.30 1.84
CA GLN A 187 11.55 -13.41 1.19
C GLN A 187 10.85 -13.01 -0.12
N LEU A 188 10.80 -11.72 -0.44
CA LEU A 188 10.04 -11.19 -1.58
C LEU A 188 10.50 -11.76 -2.93
N ASN A 189 11.82 -11.93 -3.16
CA ASN A 189 12.42 -12.45 -4.39
C ASN A 189 11.92 -11.77 -5.68
N LYS A 190 11.65 -10.47 -5.62
CA LYS A 190 11.21 -9.64 -6.75
C LYS A 190 11.96 -8.31 -6.72
N PRO A 191 12.13 -7.67 -7.90
CA PRO A 191 12.63 -6.30 -7.98
C PRO A 191 11.84 -5.36 -7.07
N VAL A 192 12.54 -4.52 -6.31
CA VAL A 192 11.91 -3.57 -5.39
C VAL A 192 12.48 -2.16 -5.54
N LEU A 193 11.58 -1.19 -5.58
CA LEU A 193 11.88 0.23 -5.45
C LEU A 193 11.37 0.74 -4.11
N ILE A 194 12.26 1.24 -3.28
CA ILE A 194 11.95 1.85 -2.00
C ILE A 194 12.03 3.36 -2.16
N LEU A 195 10.90 4.05 -2.01
CA LEU A 195 10.81 5.52 -1.97
C LEU A 195 10.48 5.94 -0.55
N HIS A 196 11.24 6.87 0.02
CA HIS A 196 11.04 7.28 1.41
C HIS A 196 11.26 8.77 1.60
N ALA A 197 10.38 9.43 2.34
CA ALA A 197 10.53 10.83 2.72
C ALA A 197 11.62 10.96 3.78
N ILE A 198 12.57 11.89 3.61
CA ILE A 198 13.65 12.11 4.59
C ILE A 198 13.09 12.67 5.89
N ASP A 199 12.11 13.59 5.76
CA ASP A 199 11.50 14.30 6.88
C ASP A 199 10.23 13.58 7.39
N ASP A 200 10.20 12.24 7.28
CA ASP A 200 9.08 11.41 7.74
C ASP A 200 9.12 11.26 9.27
N GLU A 201 8.14 11.88 9.94
CA GLU A 201 8.02 11.87 11.41
C GLU A 201 7.39 10.59 11.96
N LEU A 202 6.69 9.82 11.11
CA LEU A 202 6.02 8.58 11.53
C LEU A 202 6.89 7.35 11.31
N THR A 203 7.60 7.31 10.19
CA THR A 203 8.46 6.19 9.78
C THR A 203 9.79 6.77 9.33
N SER A 204 10.80 6.76 10.20
CA SER A 204 12.09 7.38 9.89
C SER A 204 12.77 6.73 8.68
N ILE A 205 13.68 7.45 8.02
CA ILE A 205 14.45 6.95 6.86
C ILE A 205 15.24 5.67 7.18
N ASP A 206 15.53 5.38 8.45
CA ASP A 206 16.20 4.15 8.87
C ASP A 206 15.39 2.89 8.52
N HIS A 207 14.06 2.98 8.48
CA HIS A 207 13.22 1.88 8.00
C HIS A 207 13.51 1.56 6.53
N ALA A 208 13.69 2.58 5.70
CA ALA A 208 14.03 2.37 4.29
C ALA A 208 15.43 1.76 4.10
N HIS A 209 16.40 2.15 4.93
CA HIS A 209 17.74 1.55 4.92
C HIS A 209 17.67 0.06 5.30
N ARG A 210 16.93 -0.29 6.38
CA ARG A 210 16.75 -1.69 6.79
C ARG A 210 15.99 -2.52 5.73
N LEU A 211 14.95 -1.95 5.09
CA LEU A 211 14.28 -2.60 3.98
C LEU A 211 15.23 -2.86 2.80
N PHE A 212 16.06 -1.87 2.48
CA PHE A 212 17.04 -1.98 1.40
C PHE A 212 18.09 -3.04 1.72
N GLU A 213 18.58 -3.13 2.96
CA GLU A 213 19.52 -4.17 3.39
C GLU A 213 18.91 -5.58 3.27
N GLN A 214 17.64 -5.75 3.66
CA GLN A 214 16.93 -7.02 3.59
C GLN A 214 16.60 -7.45 2.16
N ALA A 215 16.32 -6.50 1.28
CA ALA A 215 15.89 -6.78 -0.09
C ALA A 215 17.00 -7.46 -0.92
N LYS A 216 16.59 -8.41 -1.76
CA LYS A 216 17.47 -9.01 -2.76
C LYS A 216 17.52 -8.16 -4.03
N GLU A 217 18.59 -8.32 -4.81
CA GLU A 217 18.71 -7.67 -6.11
C GLU A 217 17.67 -8.22 -7.13
N PRO A 218 17.16 -7.39 -8.06
CA PRO A 218 17.42 -5.95 -8.21
C PRO A 218 16.65 -5.10 -7.17
N LYS A 219 17.33 -4.15 -6.55
CA LYS A 219 16.75 -3.24 -5.56
C LYS A 219 17.22 -1.81 -5.77
N SER A 220 16.37 -0.85 -5.44
CA SER A 220 16.70 0.58 -5.50
C SER A 220 16.10 1.32 -4.31
N LEU A 221 16.84 2.29 -3.79
CA LEU A 221 16.38 3.20 -2.73
C LEU A 221 16.50 4.63 -3.23
N VAL A 222 15.41 5.38 -3.11
CA VAL A 222 15.39 6.83 -3.39
C VAL A 222 14.81 7.55 -2.18
N SER A 223 15.62 8.39 -1.56
CA SER A 223 15.18 9.30 -0.50
C SER A 223 14.68 10.61 -1.10
N LEU A 224 13.53 11.08 -0.61
CA LEU A 224 12.85 12.29 -1.11
C LEU A 224 12.97 13.41 -0.08
N HIS A 225 13.72 14.48 -0.44
CA HIS A 225 13.84 15.67 0.39
C HIS A 225 12.59 16.55 0.26
N GLY A 226 12.19 17.22 1.36
CA GLY A 226 11.02 18.10 1.39
C GLY A 226 9.69 17.36 1.26
N ALA A 227 9.67 16.07 1.56
CA ALA A 227 8.48 15.25 1.60
C ALA A 227 8.21 14.78 3.04
N ASN A 228 6.94 14.76 3.44
CA ASN A 228 6.47 14.17 4.69
C ASN A 228 5.92 12.76 4.46
N HIS A 229 5.49 12.07 5.53
CA HIS A 229 4.94 10.71 5.46
C HIS A 229 3.83 10.53 4.40
N LEU A 230 2.96 11.53 4.23
CA LEU A 230 1.85 11.47 3.27
C LEU A 230 2.21 12.03 1.87
N PHE A 231 3.44 12.49 1.65
CA PHE A 231 3.86 13.14 0.40
C PHE A 231 2.91 14.26 -0.03
N SER A 232 2.47 15.08 0.93
CA SER A 232 1.38 16.04 0.75
C SER A 232 1.72 17.24 -0.15
N HIS A 233 3.00 17.53 -0.38
CA HIS A 233 3.43 18.58 -1.30
C HIS A 233 2.99 18.26 -2.73
N GLN A 234 2.51 19.30 -3.44
CA GLN A 234 1.88 19.13 -4.76
C GLN A 234 2.79 18.48 -5.80
N ASP A 235 4.07 18.81 -5.79
CA ASP A 235 5.05 18.34 -6.78
C ASP A 235 5.53 16.92 -6.52
N ASN A 236 5.38 16.40 -5.29
CA ASN A 236 5.84 15.06 -4.92
C ASN A 236 5.18 13.97 -5.74
N ALA A 237 3.91 14.12 -6.08
CA ALA A 237 3.17 13.11 -6.83
C ALA A 237 3.72 12.89 -8.24
N ASP A 238 4.08 13.96 -8.95
CA ASP A 238 4.65 13.89 -10.30
C ASP A 238 6.09 13.36 -10.27
N ILE A 239 6.88 13.77 -9.29
CA ILE A 239 8.25 13.25 -9.06
C ILE A 239 8.20 11.74 -8.78
N ILE A 240 7.40 11.31 -7.81
CA ILE A 240 7.22 9.90 -7.43
C ILE A 240 6.77 9.08 -8.64
N ALA A 241 5.74 9.55 -9.36
CA ALA A 241 5.22 8.84 -10.52
C ALA A 241 6.26 8.71 -11.64
N SER A 242 7.05 9.75 -11.89
CA SER A 242 8.13 9.73 -12.87
C SER A 242 9.22 8.71 -12.50
N ILE A 243 9.63 8.68 -11.23
CA ILE A 243 10.61 7.70 -10.73
C ILE A 243 10.07 6.29 -10.90
N ILE A 244 8.84 6.03 -10.43
CA ILE A 244 8.20 4.71 -10.53
C ILE A 244 8.10 4.28 -11.99
N ALA A 245 7.59 5.14 -12.88
CA ALA A 245 7.36 4.81 -14.28
C ALA A 245 8.66 4.45 -15.01
N ASN A 246 9.73 5.23 -14.81
CA ASN A 246 11.02 4.97 -15.43
C ASN A 246 11.68 3.72 -14.86
N TRP A 247 11.66 3.55 -13.54
CA TRP A 247 12.27 2.40 -12.88
C TRP A 247 11.53 1.09 -13.23
N SER A 248 10.21 1.12 -13.26
CA SER A 248 9.38 -0.07 -13.51
C SER A 248 9.27 -0.47 -14.99
N TYR A 249 9.72 0.37 -15.91
CA TYR A 249 9.58 0.13 -17.35
C TYR A 249 9.99 -1.29 -17.82
N PRO A 250 11.13 -1.86 -17.40
CA PRO A 250 11.53 -3.22 -17.79
C PRO A 250 10.58 -4.32 -17.27
N TYR A 251 9.79 -4.01 -16.25
CA TYR A 251 8.87 -4.96 -15.61
C TYR A 251 7.43 -4.83 -16.12
N LEU A 252 7.08 -3.78 -16.86
CA LEU A 252 5.73 -3.54 -17.39
C LEU A 252 5.49 -4.21 -18.74
N VAL A 253 6.51 -4.24 -19.59
CA VAL A 253 6.42 -4.80 -20.95
C VAL A 253 6.69 -6.30 -20.91
N ARG A 254 5.79 -7.09 -21.56
CA ARG A 254 6.01 -8.53 -21.79
C ARG A 254 6.91 -8.78 -22.97
#